data_814474ba88a1922ae633d47d2b156d81
#
_entry.id   814474ba88a1922ae633d47d2b156d81
#
_cell.length_a   1.000
_cell.length_b   1.000
_cell.length_c   1.000
_cell.angle_alpha   90.00
_cell.angle_beta   90.00
_cell.angle_gamma   90.00
#
_symmetry.space_group_name_H-M   'P 1'
#
loop_
_entity.id
_entity.type
_entity.pdbx_description
1 polymer ?
#
loop_
_entity_poly.entity_id
_entity_poly.type
_entity_poly.pdbx_seq_one_letter_code
_entity_poly.pdbx_strand_id
1 'polypeptide(L)'
;MNKYLDKFNDAIKNTVFLKLPQNTQEFIKEKSLTLRFSFSEIKQIVDIARDLDMWDEKNIVEIFPDHNQKKVVMTRLKKAYEEFRAKPNSYDNFTLKNIPQEQKFNFKTADKEGFGLGLCPVASEKTRCCNLLTLDAVESCGFDCSYCSIQSFYNQNTITFDSGFKDKLLNLNLDKNKTYHIGTGQASDSLMFGNREGVLDSLFEFARQNPNVILEFKTKSDNIKYFLENDVPNNILCTWSLNTPTIIQNEEHLAASLDKRIKAALHVAKKGVKVGFHFHPIVEYENYLSEYKEVYDRLLSEFSANEVALISFGTLTFIKPVIKQLRDREFRSKITQMPFEDASGKSSYPDSIKQEMFKHAYESFKPWHKDVFFYLCMEEHQMWDKTFGYNYSTNNDFERAMLSSYAKSLNIEYMI
;
A
#
# COMPACT_ATOMS: atom_id res chain seq x y z
N MET A 1 41.87 -5.45 -25.86
CA MET A 1 40.74 -5.48 -24.95
C MET A 1 39.49 -5.02 -25.69
N ASN A 2 38.36 -5.67 -25.56
CA ASN A 2 37.15 -5.32 -26.32
C ASN A 2 36.46 -4.10 -25.67
N LYS A 3 36.69 -2.92 -26.25
CA LYS A 3 36.13 -1.63 -25.77
C LYS A 3 34.63 -1.66 -25.44
N TYR A 4 33.86 -2.54 -26.12
CA TYR A 4 32.46 -2.72 -25.83
C TYR A 4 32.19 -3.57 -24.57
N LEU A 5 33.04 -4.55 -24.28
CA LEU A 5 32.96 -5.34 -23.06
C LEU A 5 33.12 -4.45 -21.80
N ASP A 6 34.04 -3.50 -21.85
CA ASP A 6 34.23 -2.54 -20.75
C ASP A 6 32.98 -1.70 -20.57
N LYS A 7 32.39 -1.21 -21.69
CA LYS A 7 31.10 -0.49 -21.68
C LYS A 7 29.94 -1.32 -21.10
N PHE A 8 29.86 -2.60 -21.46
CA PHE A 8 28.86 -3.52 -20.93
C PHE A 8 29.02 -3.69 -19.41
N ASN A 9 30.25 -3.95 -18.97
CA ASN A 9 30.54 -4.12 -17.55
C ASN A 9 30.21 -2.86 -16.73
N ASP A 10 30.41 -1.67 -17.29
CA ASP A 10 30.00 -0.43 -16.64
C ASP A 10 28.49 -0.27 -16.61
N ALA A 11 27.80 -0.65 -17.68
CA ALA A 11 26.34 -0.54 -17.77
C ALA A 11 25.61 -1.39 -16.72
N ILE A 12 26.11 -2.59 -16.44
CA ILE A 12 25.46 -3.52 -15.50
C ILE A 12 25.66 -3.17 -14.02
N LYS A 13 26.69 -2.36 -13.66
CA LYS A 13 27.03 -2.02 -12.26
C LYS A 13 25.87 -1.40 -11.48
N ASN A 14 25.02 -0.62 -12.15
CA ASN A 14 23.88 0.07 -11.55
C ASN A 14 22.53 -0.57 -11.90
N THR A 15 22.55 -1.87 -12.16
CA THR A 15 21.36 -2.66 -12.50
C THR A 15 21.27 -3.89 -11.59
N VAL A 16 20.16 -4.61 -11.67
CA VAL A 16 19.94 -5.87 -10.97
C VAL A 16 20.48 -7.08 -11.74
N PHE A 17 21.41 -6.88 -12.66
CA PHE A 17 21.97 -7.93 -13.53
C PHE A 17 22.48 -9.14 -12.76
N LEU A 18 23.20 -8.92 -11.66
CA LEU A 18 23.77 -9.99 -10.83
C LEU A 18 22.72 -10.82 -10.07
N LYS A 19 21.47 -10.35 -10.00
CA LYS A 19 20.35 -11.09 -9.39
C LYS A 19 19.64 -12.02 -10.39
N LEU A 20 19.96 -11.90 -11.67
CA LEU A 20 19.41 -12.79 -12.69
C LEU A 20 20.04 -14.18 -12.61
N PRO A 21 19.34 -15.25 -13.04
CA PRO A 21 19.92 -16.57 -13.20
C PRO A 21 21.17 -16.52 -14.11
N GLN A 22 22.15 -17.36 -13.82
CA GLN A 22 23.45 -17.34 -14.53
C GLN A 22 23.32 -17.52 -16.05
N ASN A 23 22.47 -18.43 -16.51
CA ASN A 23 22.17 -18.62 -17.93
C ASN A 23 21.62 -17.36 -18.60
N THR A 24 20.77 -16.63 -17.89
CA THR A 24 20.19 -15.33 -18.35
C THR A 24 21.27 -14.25 -18.42
N GLN A 25 22.17 -14.19 -17.44
CA GLN A 25 23.30 -13.25 -17.45
C GLN A 25 24.24 -13.50 -18.66
N GLU A 26 24.60 -14.77 -18.90
CA GLU A 26 25.43 -15.16 -20.01
C GLU A 26 24.78 -14.81 -21.36
N PHE A 27 23.50 -15.12 -21.51
CA PHE A 27 22.72 -14.79 -22.71
C PHE A 27 22.68 -13.29 -22.99
N ILE A 28 22.33 -12.46 -21.98
CA ILE A 28 22.26 -11.00 -22.12
C ILE A 28 23.64 -10.44 -22.51
N LYS A 29 24.70 -10.95 -21.92
CA LYS A 29 26.08 -10.56 -22.25
C LYS A 29 26.41 -10.90 -23.71
N GLU A 30 26.13 -12.13 -24.18
CA GLU A 30 26.36 -12.56 -25.55
C GLU A 30 25.63 -11.69 -26.58
N LYS A 31 24.30 -11.49 -26.35
CA LYS A 31 23.48 -10.64 -27.24
C LYS A 31 23.94 -9.18 -27.22
N SER A 32 24.39 -8.69 -26.10
CA SER A 32 24.92 -7.32 -25.98
C SER A 32 26.23 -7.16 -26.75
N LEU A 33 27.13 -8.14 -26.70
CA LEU A 33 28.39 -8.13 -27.47
C LEU A 33 28.11 -8.16 -28.97
N THR A 34 27.11 -8.91 -29.41
CA THR A 34 26.73 -9.06 -30.82
C THR A 34 26.03 -7.82 -31.35
N LEU A 35 25.00 -7.34 -30.68
CA LEU A 35 24.09 -6.28 -31.14
C LEU A 35 24.51 -4.87 -30.73
N ARG A 36 25.51 -4.74 -29.85
CA ARG A 36 26.08 -3.47 -29.39
C ARG A 36 25.05 -2.52 -28.80
N PHE A 37 24.25 -3.01 -27.84
CA PHE A 37 23.25 -2.22 -27.12
C PHE A 37 23.86 -1.00 -26.41
N SER A 38 23.10 0.08 -26.34
CA SER A 38 23.43 1.26 -25.53
C SER A 38 23.27 0.95 -24.04
N PHE A 39 23.76 1.84 -23.19
CA PHE A 39 23.60 1.75 -21.74
C PHE A 39 22.11 1.62 -21.33
N SER A 40 21.24 2.46 -21.89
CA SER A 40 19.80 2.44 -21.63
C SER A 40 19.13 1.16 -22.13
N GLU A 41 19.53 0.63 -23.28
CA GLU A 41 19.00 -0.63 -23.82
C GLU A 41 19.43 -1.83 -22.96
N ILE A 42 20.67 -1.88 -22.48
CA ILE A 42 21.15 -2.93 -21.56
C ILE A 42 20.32 -2.89 -20.28
N LYS A 43 20.16 -1.71 -19.68
CA LYS A 43 19.34 -1.56 -18.49
C LYS A 43 17.90 -2.03 -18.72
N GLN A 44 17.27 -1.66 -19.82
CA GLN A 44 15.91 -2.07 -20.16
C GLN A 44 15.80 -3.60 -20.32
N ILE A 45 16.76 -4.24 -20.98
CA ILE A 45 16.82 -5.70 -21.13
C ILE A 45 16.93 -6.38 -19.76
N VAL A 46 17.79 -5.86 -18.87
CA VAL A 46 17.97 -6.40 -17.51
C VAL A 46 16.68 -6.21 -16.67
N ASP A 47 16.04 -5.05 -16.76
CA ASP A 47 14.79 -4.79 -16.05
C ASP A 47 13.67 -5.74 -16.53
N ILE A 48 13.53 -5.95 -17.83
CA ILE A 48 12.58 -6.92 -18.42
C ILE A 48 12.87 -8.34 -17.94
N ALA A 49 14.14 -8.77 -18.03
CA ALA A 49 14.54 -10.11 -17.59
C ALA A 49 14.23 -10.34 -16.11
N ARG A 50 14.45 -9.32 -15.27
CA ARG A 50 14.16 -9.38 -13.84
C ARG A 50 12.66 -9.44 -13.56
N ASP A 51 11.88 -8.62 -14.21
CA ASP A 51 10.42 -8.62 -14.05
C ASP A 51 9.82 -9.98 -14.43
N LEU A 52 10.23 -10.56 -15.55
CA LEU A 52 9.78 -11.89 -15.97
C LEU A 52 10.16 -13.01 -14.98
N ASP A 53 11.36 -12.94 -14.40
CA ASP A 53 11.78 -13.86 -13.33
C ASP A 53 10.99 -13.66 -12.05
N MET A 54 10.73 -12.39 -11.67
CA MET A 54 9.91 -12.04 -10.50
C MET A 54 8.47 -12.52 -10.64
N TRP A 55 7.91 -12.46 -11.84
CA TRP A 55 6.54 -12.88 -12.13
C TRP A 55 6.37 -14.37 -12.37
N ASP A 56 7.46 -15.15 -12.33
CA ASP A 56 7.47 -16.58 -12.71
C ASP A 56 6.93 -16.83 -14.12
N GLU A 57 7.23 -15.92 -15.03
CA GLU A 57 6.88 -16.01 -16.45
C GLU A 57 8.02 -16.61 -17.28
N LYS A 58 7.81 -16.74 -18.59
CA LYS A 58 8.84 -17.22 -19.53
C LYS A 58 10.12 -16.42 -19.41
N ASN A 59 11.25 -17.11 -19.39
CA ASN A 59 12.55 -16.46 -19.34
C ASN A 59 12.78 -15.59 -20.57
N ILE A 60 13.51 -14.47 -20.40
CA ILE A 60 13.85 -13.58 -21.51
C ILE A 60 14.56 -14.32 -22.67
N VAL A 61 15.29 -15.39 -22.39
CA VAL A 61 15.94 -16.23 -23.41
C VAL A 61 14.93 -16.81 -24.39
N GLU A 62 13.75 -17.19 -23.92
CA GLU A 62 12.69 -17.81 -24.72
C GLU A 62 11.93 -16.81 -25.58
N ILE A 63 11.81 -15.57 -25.12
CA ILE A 63 11.04 -14.52 -25.79
C ILE A 63 11.91 -13.56 -26.59
N PHE A 64 13.26 -13.70 -26.53
CA PHE A 64 14.16 -12.78 -27.19
C PHE A 64 14.05 -12.92 -28.72
N PRO A 65 13.78 -11.82 -29.45
CA PRO A 65 13.58 -11.89 -30.90
C PRO A 65 14.85 -12.33 -31.62
N ASP A 66 14.71 -13.33 -32.49
CA ASP A 66 15.80 -13.73 -33.40
C ASP A 66 15.88 -12.74 -34.58
N HIS A 67 16.75 -11.77 -34.45
CA HIS A 67 16.97 -10.73 -35.47
C HIS A 67 18.34 -10.06 -35.27
N ASN A 68 18.98 -9.64 -36.38
CA ASN A 68 20.32 -9.05 -36.36
C ASN A 68 20.32 -7.52 -36.24
N GLN A 69 19.16 -6.87 -36.36
CA GLN A 69 19.03 -5.42 -36.20
C GLN A 69 18.53 -5.07 -34.80
N LYS A 70 19.38 -4.42 -34.04
CA LYS A 70 19.13 -3.99 -32.65
C LYS A 70 17.78 -3.30 -32.43
N LYS A 71 17.41 -2.35 -33.31
CA LYS A 71 16.15 -1.60 -33.20
C LYS A 71 14.93 -2.51 -33.28
N VAL A 72 14.96 -3.50 -34.18
CA VAL A 72 13.87 -4.47 -34.35
C VAL A 72 13.77 -5.36 -33.12
N VAL A 73 14.92 -5.84 -32.61
CA VAL A 73 14.99 -6.64 -31.38
C VAL A 73 14.35 -5.89 -30.21
N MET A 74 14.78 -4.65 -29.96
CA MET A 74 14.25 -3.85 -28.84
C MET A 74 12.75 -3.59 -28.96
N THR A 75 12.26 -3.27 -30.16
CA THR A 75 10.82 -3.03 -30.40
C THR A 75 9.99 -4.29 -30.14
N ARG A 76 10.43 -5.45 -30.65
CA ARG A 76 9.71 -6.72 -30.49
C ARG A 76 9.78 -7.23 -29.06
N LEU A 77 10.93 -7.11 -28.38
CA LEU A 77 11.12 -7.49 -26.99
C LEU A 77 10.20 -6.65 -26.07
N LYS A 78 10.16 -5.34 -26.30
CA LYS A 78 9.26 -4.45 -25.57
C LYS A 78 7.79 -4.84 -25.78
N LYS A 79 7.39 -5.13 -27.02
CA LYS A 79 6.02 -5.56 -27.31
C LYS A 79 5.67 -6.86 -26.57
N ALA A 80 6.53 -7.88 -26.62
CA ALA A 80 6.32 -9.12 -25.90
C ALA A 80 6.22 -8.90 -24.37
N TYR A 81 7.07 -8.04 -23.81
CA TYR A 81 7.01 -7.69 -22.40
C TYR A 81 5.69 -7.00 -22.02
N GLU A 82 5.19 -6.06 -22.82
CA GLU A 82 3.89 -5.40 -22.55
C GLU A 82 2.72 -6.40 -22.71
N GLU A 83 2.84 -7.40 -23.57
CA GLU A 83 1.85 -8.49 -23.67
C GLU A 83 1.80 -9.33 -22.38
N PHE A 84 2.95 -9.61 -21.74
CA PHE A 84 3.00 -10.28 -20.43
C PHE A 84 2.40 -9.41 -19.31
N ARG A 85 2.62 -8.10 -19.36
CA ARG A 85 2.03 -7.16 -18.41
C ARG A 85 0.53 -6.99 -18.55
N ALA A 86 0.02 -7.09 -19.78
CA ALA A 86 -1.41 -6.96 -20.07
C ALA A 86 -2.22 -8.25 -19.83
N LYS A 87 -1.53 -9.38 -19.63
CA LYS A 87 -2.20 -10.62 -19.24
C LYS A 87 -2.87 -10.46 -17.87
N PRO A 88 -4.05 -11.10 -17.66
CA PRO A 88 -4.55 -11.30 -16.30
C PRO A 88 -3.46 -11.98 -15.45
N ASN A 89 -3.12 -11.33 -14.34
CA ASN A 89 -2.13 -11.87 -13.40
C ASN A 89 -2.75 -13.08 -12.69
N SER A 90 -2.08 -14.24 -12.65
CA SER A 90 -2.54 -15.41 -11.91
C SER A 90 -1.53 -15.81 -10.86
N TYR A 91 -2.01 -16.07 -9.65
CA TYR A 91 -1.20 -16.63 -8.56
C TYR A 91 -1.27 -18.16 -8.49
N ASP A 92 -2.01 -18.80 -9.40
CA ASP A 92 -2.05 -20.26 -9.51
C ASP A 92 -0.66 -20.80 -9.84
N ASN A 93 -0.21 -21.76 -9.02
CA ASN A 93 1.15 -22.34 -9.11
C ASN A 93 2.31 -21.33 -8.94
N PHE A 94 2.03 -20.11 -8.50
CA PHE A 94 3.08 -19.15 -8.18
C PHE A 94 3.88 -19.61 -6.96
N THR A 95 5.18 -19.80 -7.15
CA THR A 95 6.06 -20.28 -6.08
C THR A 95 6.83 -19.10 -5.48
N LEU A 96 6.46 -18.74 -4.27
CA LEU A 96 7.26 -17.83 -3.47
C LEU A 96 8.62 -18.48 -3.14
N LYS A 97 9.72 -17.86 -3.57
CA LYS A 97 11.09 -18.29 -3.24
C LYS A 97 11.67 -17.35 -2.17
N ASN A 98 12.36 -17.92 -1.19
CA ASN A 98 13.15 -17.17 -0.21
C ASN A 98 12.37 -16.19 0.67
N ILE A 99 11.11 -16.49 1.03
CA ILE A 99 10.36 -15.63 1.95
C ILE A 99 11.07 -15.59 3.30
N PRO A 100 11.28 -14.42 3.88
CA PRO A 100 11.76 -14.31 5.25
C PRO A 100 10.76 -14.95 6.22
N GLN A 101 11.13 -16.07 6.87
CA GLN A 101 10.24 -16.73 7.83
C GLN A 101 10.12 -15.95 9.15
N GLU A 102 11.16 -15.24 9.53
CA GLU A 102 11.17 -14.32 10.66
C GLU A 102 12.17 -13.19 10.38
N GLN A 103 11.73 -11.94 10.43
CA GLN A 103 12.66 -10.82 10.46
C GLN A 103 13.08 -10.52 11.90
N LYS A 104 14.38 -10.57 12.19
CA LYS A 104 14.93 -10.01 13.42
C LYS A 104 15.10 -8.51 13.23
N PHE A 105 14.24 -7.75 13.89
CA PHE A 105 14.36 -6.30 13.90
C PHE A 105 15.33 -5.82 14.96
N ASN A 106 16.15 -4.86 14.61
CA ASN A 106 16.88 -4.06 15.58
C ASN A 106 15.96 -2.93 16.05
N PHE A 107 15.63 -2.94 17.33
CA PHE A 107 14.85 -1.87 17.93
C PHE A 107 15.78 -0.81 18.49
N LYS A 108 15.50 0.45 18.22
CA LYS A 108 16.19 1.59 18.84
C LYS A 108 15.20 2.69 19.17
N THR A 109 15.58 3.52 20.13
CA THR A 109 14.88 4.74 20.49
C THR A 109 15.79 5.93 20.16
N ALA A 110 15.24 6.95 19.52
CA ALA A 110 15.98 8.16 19.15
C ALA A 110 15.04 9.36 19.13
N ASP A 111 15.53 10.53 19.47
CA ASP A 111 14.79 11.75 19.22
C ASP A 111 14.80 12.07 17.72
N LYS A 112 13.63 12.30 17.16
CA LYS A 112 13.40 12.48 15.73
C LYS A 112 12.75 13.83 15.47
N GLU A 113 13.50 14.83 15.02
CA GLU A 113 12.98 16.17 14.73
C GLU A 113 11.81 16.18 13.71
N GLY A 114 11.75 15.22 12.80
CA GLY A 114 10.71 15.11 11.78
C GLY A 114 9.43 14.37 12.21
N PHE A 115 9.37 13.84 13.45
CA PHE A 115 8.19 13.16 13.97
C PHE A 115 7.23 14.12 14.66
N GLY A 116 5.95 13.77 14.64
CA GLY A 116 4.87 14.56 15.18
C GLY A 116 3.75 14.69 14.16
N LEU A 117 3.03 15.80 14.18
CA LEU A 117 1.93 16.05 13.27
C LEU A 117 2.44 16.41 11.87
N GLY A 118 2.08 15.61 10.88
CA GLY A 118 2.39 15.80 9.48
C GLY A 118 1.15 15.73 8.59
N LEU A 119 1.35 15.91 7.29
CA LEU A 119 0.32 15.69 6.27
C LEU A 119 0.60 14.38 5.55
N CYS A 120 -0.46 13.66 5.17
CA CYS A 120 -0.33 12.51 4.29
C CYS A 120 0.32 12.95 2.95
N PRO A 121 1.47 12.38 2.55
CA PRO A 121 2.28 12.91 1.44
C PRO A 121 1.76 12.53 0.04
N VAL A 122 0.59 11.92 -0.05
CA VAL A 122 0.16 11.17 -1.25
C VAL A 122 -0.69 11.99 -2.21
N ALA A 123 -1.24 13.11 -1.76
CA ALA A 123 -2.12 13.96 -2.57
C ALA A 123 -1.42 14.53 -3.82
N SER A 124 -2.16 14.58 -4.94
CA SER A 124 -1.80 15.34 -6.13
C SER A 124 -2.93 16.30 -6.47
N GLU A 125 -2.65 17.35 -7.26
CA GLU A 125 -3.65 18.35 -7.65
C GLU A 125 -4.88 17.76 -8.37
N LYS A 126 -4.69 16.64 -9.08
CA LYS A 126 -5.76 15.97 -9.82
C LYS A 126 -6.59 15.01 -8.97
N THR A 127 -6.10 14.63 -7.79
CA THR A 127 -6.78 13.67 -6.91
C THR A 127 -7.63 14.39 -5.87
N ARG A 128 -8.75 13.78 -5.51
CA ARG A 128 -9.52 14.21 -4.34
C ARG A 128 -8.86 13.66 -3.07
N CYS A 129 -8.49 14.55 -2.14
CA CYS A 129 -7.77 14.21 -0.91
C CYS A 129 -8.60 14.53 0.33
N CYS A 130 -8.51 13.64 1.33
CA CYS A 130 -9.18 13.83 2.63
C CYS A 130 -8.41 14.76 3.59
N ASN A 131 -7.31 15.37 3.16
CA ASN A 131 -6.42 16.21 3.98
C ASN A 131 -5.95 15.55 5.29
N LEU A 132 -5.77 14.22 5.27
CA LEU A 132 -5.42 13.45 6.47
C LEU A 132 -4.15 14.01 7.13
N LEU A 133 -4.26 14.36 8.39
CA LEU A 133 -3.13 14.60 9.27
C LEU A 133 -2.59 13.28 9.79
N THR A 134 -1.30 13.17 10.01
CA THR A 134 -0.66 11.94 10.50
C THR A 134 0.18 12.20 11.74
N LEU A 135 0.14 11.27 12.68
CA LEU A 135 1.03 11.22 13.85
C LEU A 135 1.90 9.97 13.76
N ASP A 136 3.19 10.15 13.59
CA ASP A 136 4.16 9.08 13.50
C ASP A 136 5.05 9.03 14.74
N ALA A 137 4.96 7.91 15.48
CA ALA A 137 5.78 7.59 16.65
C ALA A 137 6.88 6.59 16.33
N VAL A 138 6.72 5.86 15.21
CA VAL A 138 7.57 4.73 14.83
C VAL A 138 7.96 4.84 13.38
N GLU A 139 9.24 4.70 13.10
CA GLU A 139 9.83 4.66 11.77
C GLU A 139 10.13 3.22 11.37
N SER A 140 9.78 2.85 10.18
CA SER A 140 9.83 1.52 9.59
C SER A 140 8.72 0.59 10.06
N CYS A 141 8.31 -0.29 9.17
CA CYS A 141 7.25 -1.26 9.41
C CYS A 141 7.86 -2.68 9.46
N GLY A 142 7.38 -3.50 10.37
CA GLY A 142 7.80 -4.89 10.47
C GLY A 142 7.08 -5.81 9.48
N PHE A 143 6.04 -5.34 8.80
CA PHE A 143 5.43 -6.06 7.68
C PHE A 143 6.21 -5.80 6.40
N ASP A 144 6.27 -6.80 5.54
CA ASP A 144 7.00 -6.74 4.28
C ASP A 144 6.06 -6.86 3.07
N CYS A 145 5.12 -5.90 2.96
CA CYS A 145 4.19 -5.85 1.84
C CYS A 145 4.90 -5.41 0.56
N SER A 146 4.79 -6.20 -0.52
CA SER A 146 5.49 -5.96 -1.79
C SER A 146 5.20 -4.58 -2.40
N TYR A 147 3.98 -4.10 -2.28
CA TYR A 147 3.53 -2.82 -2.85
C TYR A 147 3.76 -1.60 -1.95
N CYS A 148 4.33 -1.77 -0.76
CA CYS A 148 4.41 -0.69 0.23
C CYS A 148 5.51 0.31 -0.10
N SER A 149 5.15 1.59 -0.20
CA SER A 149 6.10 2.68 -0.44
C SER A 149 6.96 3.01 0.79
N ILE A 150 6.51 2.71 2.01
CA ILE A 150 7.26 2.96 3.26
C ILE A 150 8.65 2.35 3.18
N GLN A 151 8.75 1.13 2.65
CA GLN A 151 10.00 0.40 2.54
C GLN A 151 11.05 1.08 1.65
N SER A 152 10.64 1.98 0.74
CA SER A 152 11.56 2.73 -0.10
C SER A 152 12.21 3.93 0.59
N PHE A 153 11.70 4.31 1.76
CA PHE A 153 12.17 5.49 2.49
C PHE A 153 12.99 5.13 3.73
N TYR A 154 12.83 3.93 4.30
CA TYR A 154 13.41 3.56 5.58
C TYR A 154 14.26 2.29 5.51
N ASN A 155 15.14 2.12 6.49
CA ASN A 155 15.94 0.91 6.64
C ASN A 155 15.06 -0.23 7.20
N GLN A 156 14.81 -1.25 6.40
CA GLN A 156 13.90 -2.35 6.72
C GLN A 156 14.29 -3.19 7.96
N ASN A 157 15.56 -3.18 8.36
CA ASN A 157 16.03 -4.01 9.49
C ASN A 157 16.04 -3.26 10.83
N THR A 158 15.68 -1.99 10.85
CA THR A 158 15.72 -1.18 12.07
C THR A 158 14.39 -0.47 12.28
N ILE A 159 13.74 -0.76 13.39
CA ILE A 159 12.55 -0.07 13.85
C ILE A 159 12.96 1.00 14.84
N THR A 160 12.66 2.25 14.56
CA THR A 160 13.03 3.37 15.44
C THR A 160 11.79 3.96 16.10
N PHE A 161 11.79 4.01 17.41
CA PHE A 161 10.79 4.70 18.23
C PHE A 161 11.26 6.11 18.56
N ASP A 162 10.34 7.08 18.47
CA ASP A 162 10.64 8.46 18.86
C ASP A 162 10.58 8.61 20.38
N SER A 163 11.74 8.88 21.02
CA SER A 163 11.81 9.10 22.47
C SER A 163 11.10 10.37 22.94
N GLY A 164 10.95 11.35 22.06
CA GLY A 164 10.27 12.63 22.34
C GLY A 164 8.77 12.62 22.02
N PHE A 165 8.20 11.50 21.58
CA PHE A 165 6.84 11.45 21.04
C PHE A 165 5.77 11.97 22.02
N LYS A 166 5.79 11.54 23.29
CA LYS A 166 4.86 12.01 24.31
C LYS A 166 4.92 13.53 24.48
N ASP A 167 6.13 14.09 24.57
CA ASP A 167 6.32 15.54 24.77
C ASP A 167 5.87 16.31 23.52
N LYS A 168 6.06 15.77 22.32
CA LYS A 168 5.56 16.35 21.08
C LYS A 168 4.04 16.41 21.06
N LEU A 169 3.37 15.35 21.50
CA LEU A 169 1.89 15.33 21.63
C LEU A 169 1.37 16.38 22.63
N LEU A 170 2.00 16.51 23.78
CA LEU A 170 1.63 17.48 24.81
C LEU A 170 1.80 18.95 24.34
N ASN A 171 2.74 19.17 23.44
CA ASN A 171 3.04 20.50 22.87
C ASN A 171 2.25 20.80 21.59
N LEU A 172 1.40 19.87 21.10
CA LEU A 172 0.55 20.13 19.95
C LEU A 172 -0.52 21.18 20.30
N ASN A 173 -0.49 22.29 19.58
CA ASN A 173 -1.48 23.35 19.73
C ASN A 173 -2.54 23.21 18.64
N LEU A 174 -3.63 22.48 18.94
CA LEU A 174 -4.79 22.32 18.06
C LEU A 174 -5.88 23.32 18.45
N ASP A 175 -6.54 23.90 17.44
CA ASP A 175 -7.71 24.73 17.67
C ASP A 175 -8.86 23.87 18.23
N LYS A 176 -9.29 24.17 19.44
CA LYS A 176 -10.34 23.41 20.14
C LYS A 176 -11.73 23.61 19.51
N ASN A 177 -11.90 24.61 18.66
CA ASN A 177 -13.15 24.88 17.95
C ASN A 177 -13.20 24.22 16.57
N LYS A 178 -12.23 23.38 16.22
CA LYS A 178 -12.16 22.67 14.95
C LYS A 178 -12.04 21.17 15.19
N THR A 179 -12.82 20.37 14.46
CA THR A 179 -12.66 18.92 14.44
C THR A 179 -11.52 18.51 13.51
N TYR A 180 -10.71 17.58 13.96
CA TYR A 180 -9.57 17.04 13.20
C TYR A 180 -9.74 15.54 12.98
N HIS A 181 -9.31 15.05 11.84
CA HIS A 181 -9.04 13.63 11.60
C HIS A 181 -7.53 13.42 11.53
N ILE A 182 -7.01 12.60 12.43
CA ILE A 182 -5.58 12.32 12.53
C ILE A 182 -5.38 10.81 12.50
N GLY A 183 -4.61 10.33 11.52
CA GLY A 183 -4.24 8.93 11.39
C GLY A 183 -2.89 8.62 12.03
N THR A 184 -2.71 7.42 12.51
CA THR A 184 -1.43 6.91 13.00
C THR A 184 -0.88 5.84 12.06
N GLY A 185 0.42 5.54 12.16
CA GLY A 185 1.05 4.46 11.41
C GLY A 185 1.30 4.77 9.93
N GLN A 186 1.50 6.02 9.56
CA GLN A 186 1.87 6.39 8.19
C GLN A 186 3.28 5.92 7.84
N ALA A 187 4.22 6.00 8.77
CA ALA A 187 5.60 5.53 8.64
C ALA A 187 5.81 4.08 9.14
N SER A 188 4.75 3.42 9.66
CA SER A 188 4.77 2.09 10.24
C SER A 188 3.39 1.45 10.21
N ASP A 189 3.10 0.51 11.13
CA ASP A 189 1.77 -0.02 11.42
C ASP A 189 1.37 0.40 12.83
N SER A 190 0.13 0.84 13.02
CA SER A 190 -0.33 1.44 14.29
C SER A 190 -0.33 0.47 15.47
N LEU A 191 -0.54 -0.83 15.25
CA LEU A 191 -0.74 -1.81 16.33
C LEU A 191 0.30 -2.91 16.38
N MET A 192 1.12 -3.08 15.34
CA MET A 192 2.05 -4.18 15.21
C MET A 192 2.93 -4.36 16.46
N PHE A 193 3.44 -3.28 17.02
CA PHE A 193 4.37 -3.29 18.15
C PHE A 193 3.67 -3.14 19.51
N GLY A 194 2.32 -3.10 19.55
CA GLY A 194 1.56 -2.88 20.78
C GLY A 194 1.97 -1.58 21.48
N ASN A 195 1.96 -1.61 22.82
CA ASN A 195 2.34 -0.43 23.62
C ASN A 195 3.86 -0.33 23.90
N ARG A 196 4.71 -0.75 22.95
CA ARG A 196 6.15 -0.59 23.10
C ARG A 196 6.50 0.89 23.22
N GLU A 197 7.42 1.23 24.10
CA GLU A 197 7.86 2.60 24.44
C GLU A 197 6.71 3.55 24.87
N GLY A 198 5.56 2.99 25.31
CA GLY A 198 4.41 3.77 25.78
C GLY A 198 3.68 4.54 24.67
N VAL A 199 3.83 4.13 23.39
CA VAL A 199 3.22 4.84 22.26
C VAL A 199 1.70 4.84 22.36
N LEU A 200 1.08 3.70 22.65
CA LEU A 200 -0.39 3.63 22.76
C LEU A 200 -0.91 4.37 23.99
N ASP A 201 -0.18 4.33 25.13
CA ASP A 201 -0.52 5.16 26.30
C ASP A 201 -0.55 6.64 25.93
N SER A 202 0.46 7.13 25.22
CA SER A 202 0.57 8.53 24.81
C SER A 202 -0.56 8.92 23.84
N LEU A 203 -0.89 8.07 22.87
CA LEU A 203 -1.97 8.32 21.91
C LEU A 203 -3.36 8.30 22.56
N PHE A 204 -3.61 7.38 23.50
CA PHE A 204 -4.89 7.33 24.21
C PHE A 204 -5.04 8.54 25.16
N GLU A 205 -3.97 8.95 25.83
CA GLU A 205 -3.96 10.18 26.64
C GLU A 205 -4.21 11.41 25.77
N PHE A 206 -3.55 11.51 24.61
CA PHE A 206 -3.79 12.58 23.64
C PHE A 206 -5.25 12.63 23.16
N ALA A 207 -5.85 11.48 22.84
CA ALA A 207 -7.25 11.42 22.43
C ALA A 207 -8.20 11.90 23.54
N ARG A 208 -7.96 11.53 24.81
CA ARG A 208 -8.76 12.01 25.96
C ARG A 208 -8.65 13.50 26.18
N GLN A 209 -7.48 14.07 25.97
CA GLN A 209 -7.23 15.51 26.14
C GLN A 209 -7.76 16.36 24.99
N ASN A 210 -8.01 15.73 23.83
CA ASN A 210 -8.47 16.40 22.61
C ASN A 210 -9.73 15.74 22.05
N PRO A 211 -10.90 15.94 22.68
CA PRO A 211 -12.16 15.30 22.26
C PRO A 211 -12.64 15.73 20.87
N ASN A 212 -12.08 16.82 20.33
CA ASN A 212 -12.29 17.31 18.98
C ASN A 212 -11.37 16.65 17.93
N VAL A 213 -10.52 15.70 18.32
CA VAL A 213 -9.69 14.91 17.41
C VAL A 213 -10.32 13.54 17.22
N ILE A 214 -10.60 13.16 16.00
CA ILE A 214 -10.89 11.78 15.61
C ILE A 214 -9.54 11.10 15.32
N LEU A 215 -9.12 10.21 16.22
CA LEU A 215 -7.83 9.54 16.12
C LEU A 215 -8.00 8.15 15.51
N GLU A 216 -7.43 7.93 14.32
CA GLU A 216 -7.53 6.67 13.58
C GLU A 216 -6.26 5.83 13.74
N PHE A 217 -6.46 4.57 14.16
CA PHE A 217 -5.41 3.54 14.19
C PHE A 217 -5.58 2.61 13.01
N LYS A 218 -4.74 2.76 11.98
CA LYS A 218 -4.78 1.92 10.79
C LYS A 218 -3.77 0.78 10.87
N THR A 219 -4.22 -0.47 10.69
CA THR A 219 -3.38 -1.64 10.91
C THR A 219 -3.63 -2.79 9.93
N LYS A 220 -2.63 -3.68 9.78
CA LYS A 220 -2.73 -5.05 9.24
C LYS A 220 -2.45 -6.11 10.32
N SER A 221 -2.37 -5.71 11.58
CA SER A 221 -2.09 -6.57 12.72
C SER A 221 -3.36 -7.16 13.35
N ASP A 222 -3.21 -8.28 14.03
CA ASP A 222 -4.17 -8.84 14.98
C ASP A 222 -3.83 -8.51 16.44
N ASN A 223 -2.82 -7.68 16.68
CA ASN A 223 -2.38 -7.30 18.03
C ASN A 223 -3.27 -6.21 18.62
N ILE A 224 -4.43 -6.61 19.12
CA ILE A 224 -5.42 -5.74 19.74
C ILE A 224 -5.42 -5.78 21.27
N LYS A 225 -4.46 -6.46 21.87
CA LYS A 225 -4.41 -6.67 23.34
C LYS A 225 -4.61 -5.36 24.11
N TYR A 226 -3.92 -4.28 23.69
CA TYR A 226 -4.03 -3.00 24.35
C TYR A 226 -5.45 -2.42 24.32
N PHE A 227 -6.15 -2.53 23.19
CA PHE A 227 -7.54 -2.12 23.05
C PHE A 227 -8.50 -2.93 23.94
N LEU A 228 -8.23 -4.22 24.12
CA LEU A 228 -9.06 -5.10 24.94
C LEU A 228 -8.88 -4.88 26.43
N GLU A 229 -7.66 -4.54 26.86
CA GLU A 229 -7.31 -4.39 28.27
C GLU A 229 -7.50 -2.98 28.85
N ASN A 230 -7.65 -1.96 27.98
CA ASN A 230 -7.76 -0.57 28.40
C ASN A 230 -9.14 0.04 28.05
N ASP A 231 -9.47 1.14 28.73
CA ASP A 231 -10.60 1.99 28.39
C ASP A 231 -10.26 2.83 27.18
N VAL A 232 -11.01 2.61 26.08
CA VAL A 232 -10.74 3.26 24.78
C VAL A 232 -11.55 4.57 24.69
N PRO A 233 -10.91 5.72 24.46
CA PRO A 233 -11.61 6.98 24.23
C PRO A 233 -12.62 6.89 23.08
N ASN A 234 -13.77 7.51 23.23
CA ASN A 234 -14.89 7.45 22.28
C ASN A 234 -14.60 8.12 20.92
N ASN A 235 -13.55 8.94 20.83
CA ASN A 235 -13.09 9.62 19.62
C ASN A 235 -11.99 8.82 18.87
N ILE A 236 -11.83 7.54 19.19
CA ILE A 236 -10.90 6.64 18.50
C ILE A 236 -11.64 5.79 17.47
N LEU A 237 -11.07 5.72 16.26
CA LEU A 237 -11.39 4.75 15.22
C LEU A 237 -10.27 3.70 15.13
N CYS A 238 -10.61 2.42 15.02
CA CYS A 238 -9.65 1.37 14.72
C CYS A 238 -9.95 0.77 13.35
N THR A 239 -9.03 0.88 12.42
CA THR A 239 -9.28 0.50 11.01
C THR A 239 -8.31 -0.55 10.52
N TRP A 240 -8.81 -1.48 9.72
CA TRP A 240 -8.00 -2.54 9.14
C TRP A 240 -7.85 -2.37 7.63
N SER A 241 -6.59 -2.47 7.17
CA SER A 241 -6.35 -2.72 5.74
C SER A 241 -6.65 -4.18 5.44
N LEU A 242 -7.57 -4.44 4.52
CA LEU A 242 -7.98 -5.76 4.10
C LEU A 242 -7.59 -6.02 2.65
N ASN A 243 -7.40 -7.30 2.35
CA ASN A 243 -7.16 -7.79 1.02
C ASN A 243 -7.68 -9.23 0.92
N THR A 244 -7.70 -9.81 -0.28
CA THR A 244 -8.06 -11.22 -0.46
C THR A 244 -7.01 -12.15 0.16
N PRO A 245 -7.37 -13.40 0.51
CA PRO A 245 -6.40 -14.38 0.99
C PRO A 245 -5.22 -14.55 0.02
N THR A 246 -5.51 -14.58 -1.29
CA THR A 246 -4.49 -14.68 -2.35
C THR A 246 -3.45 -13.56 -2.27
N ILE A 247 -3.88 -12.31 -2.16
CA ILE A 247 -2.94 -11.19 -2.07
C ILE A 247 -2.21 -11.14 -0.72
N ILE A 248 -2.92 -11.42 0.38
CA ILE A 248 -2.27 -11.46 1.70
C ILE A 248 -1.16 -12.51 1.73
N GLN A 249 -1.42 -13.71 1.22
CA GLN A 249 -0.45 -14.80 1.21
C GLN A 249 0.78 -14.51 0.34
N ASN A 250 0.58 -13.88 -0.82
CA ASN A 250 1.63 -13.73 -1.82
C ASN A 250 2.35 -12.38 -1.75
N GLU A 251 1.72 -11.33 -1.20
CA GLU A 251 2.24 -9.97 -1.33
C GLU A 251 2.27 -9.18 0.01
N GLU A 252 1.64 -9.69 1.09
CA GLU A 252 1.62 -9.03 2.41
C GLU A 252 2.37 -9.87 3.46
N HIS A 253 3.66 -10.08 3.23
CA HIS A 253 4.47 -10.93 4.09
C HIS A 253 4.53 -10.41 5.54
N LEU A 254 4.50 -11.35 6.49
CA LEU A 254 4.54 -11.10 7.95
C LEU A 254 3.31 -10.37 8.52
N ALA A 255 2.33 -9.98 7.69
CA ALA A 255 1.09 -9.40 8.16
C ALA A 255 0.10 -10.49 8.63
N ALA A 256 -0.87 -10.11 9.48
CA ALA A 256 -1.90 -11.04 9.92
C ALA A 256 -2.77 -11.53 8.75
N SER A 257 -3.23 -12.77 8.79
CA SER A 257 -4.17 -13.29 7.79
C SER A 257 -5.50 -12.52 7.79
N LEU A 258 -6.27 -12.61 6.71
CA LEU A 258 -7.59 -11.98 6.61
C LEU A 258 -8.49 -12.38 7.79
N ASP A 259 -8.55 -13.66 8.12
CA ASP A 259 -9.35 -14.17 9.23
C ASP A 259 -8.96 -13.55 10.58
N LYS A 260 -7.67 -13.43 10.85
CA LYS A 260 -7.17 -12.79 12.07
C LYS A 260 -7.51 -11.30 12.13
N ARG A 261 -7.38 -10.56 11.00
CA ARG A 261 -7.74 -9.12 10.94
C ARG A 261 -9.23 -8.92 11.18
N ILE A 262 -10.10 -9.70 10.55
CA ILE A 262 -11.56 -9.59 10.72
C ILE A 262 -11.96 -9.95 12.16
N LYS A 263 -11.42 -11.02 12.74
CA LYS A 263 -11.67 -11.40 14.14
C LYS A 263 -11.19 -10.32 15.11
N ALA A 264 -10.03 -9.72 14.86
CA ALA A 264 -9.53 -8.59 15.67
C ALA A 264 -10.49 -7.39 15.61
N ALA A 265 -10.94 -7.03 14.40
CA ALA A 265 -11.93 -5.95 14.22
C ALA A 265 -13.24 -6.23 14.96
N LEU A 266 -13.76 -7.47 14.89
CA LEU A 266 -14.95 -7.89 15.63
C LEU A 266 -14.80 -7.76 17.15
N HIS A 267 -13.65 -8.15 17.70
CA HIS A 267 -13.42 -8.02 19.13
C HIS A 267 -13.37 -6.56 19.56
N VAL A 268 -12.76 -5.70 18.75
CA VAL A 268 -12.70 -4.24 19.02
C VAL A 268 -14.09 -3.61 18.87
N ALA A 269 -14.86 -3.99 17.85
CA ALA A 269 -16.24 -3.52 17.66
C ALA A 269 -17.16 -3.92 18.84
N LYS A 270 -17.05 -5.16 19.34
CA LYS A 270 -17.78 -5.65 20.52
C LYS A 270 -17.48 -4.87 21.79
N LYS A 271 -16.33 -4.21 21.89
CA LYS A 271 -16.02 -3.25 22.97
C LYS A 271 -16.68 -1.87 22.78
N GLY A 272 -17.42 -1.68 21.72
CA GLY A 272 -18.06 -0.40 21.39
C GLY A 272 -17.17 0.60 20.64
N VAL A 273 -15.97 0.20 20.24
CA VAL A 273 -15.09 1.03 19.41
C VAL A 273 -15.52 0.93 17.95
N LYS A 274 -15.67 2.07 17.28
CA LYS A 274 -15.99 2.07 15.85
C LYS A 274 -14.82 1.55 15.04
N VAL A 275 -15.14 0.70 14.07
CA VAL A 275 -14.14 0.12 13.14
C VAL A 275 -14.29 0.67 11.73
N GLY A 276 -13.31 0.42 10.89
CA GLY A 276 -13.37 0.76 9.47
C GLY A 276 -12.47 -0.15 8.64
N PHE A 277 -12.68 -0.16 7.33
CA PHE A 277 -11.96 -1.04 6.43
C PHE A 277 -11.40 -0.31 5.23
N HIS A 278 -10.12 -0.53 4.97
CA HIS A 278 -9.40 0.02 3.84
C HIS A 278 -9.03 -1.09 2.86
N PHE A 279 -9.56 -1.03 1.68
CA PHE A 279 -9.11 -1.85 0.56
C PHE A 279 -8.07 -1.07 -0.25
N HIS A 280 -6.87 -0.96 0.31
CA HIS A 280 -5.75 -0.23 -0.23
C HIS A 280 -4.49 -1.10 -0.24
N PRO A 281 -4.13 -1.66 -1.40
CA PRO A 281 -4.78 -1.57 -2.70
C PRO A 281 -5.79 -2.70 -2.97
N ILE A 282 -6.77 -2.46 -3.83
CA ILE A 282 -7.43 -3.52 -4.60
C ILE A 282 -6.47 -3.93 -5.72
N VAL A 283 -6.27 -5.22 -5.93
CA VAL A 283 -5.31 -5.78 -6.89
C VAL A 283 -6.06 -6.60 -7.93
N GLU A 284 -5.80 -6.37 -9.22
CA GLU A 284 -6.31 -7.17 -10.32
C GLU A 284 -5.50 -8.46 -10.47
N TYR A 285 -6.18 -9.58 -10.55
CA TYR A 285 -5.65 -10.89 -10.92
C TYR A 285 -6.81 -11.81 -11.33
N GLU A 286 -6.49 -13.01 -11.82
CA GLU A 286 -7.54 -13.95 -12.21
C GLU A 286 -8.49 -14.26 -11.05
N ASN A 287 -9.80 -14.11 -11.28
CA ASN A 287 -10.88 -14.29 -10.29
C ASN A 287 -10.94 -13.26 -9.15
N TYR A 288 -10.20 -12.16 -9.19
CA TYR A 288 -10.16 -11.16 -8.11
C TYR A 288 -11.55 -10.61 -7.72
N LEU A 289 -12.44 -10.35 -8.68
CA LEU A 289 -13.79 -9.85 -8.37
C LEU A 289 -14.58 -10.82 -7.47
N SER A 290 -14.47 -12.11 -7.74
CA SER A 290 -15.11 -13.15 -6.91
C SER A 290 -14.51 -13.22 -5.51
N GLU A 291 -13.18 -13.23 -5.40
CA GLU A 291 -12.52 -13.30 -4.09
C GLU A 291 -12.76 -12.03 -3.24
N TYR A 292 -12.73 -10.84 -3.86
CA TYR A 292 -13.11 -9.62 -3.13
C TYR A 292 -14.57 -9.63 -2.71
N LYS A 293 -15.47 -10.13 -3.57
CA LYS A 293 -16.90 -10.28 -3.23
C LYS A 293 -17.10 -11.14 -1.97
N GLU A 294 -16.37 -12.24 -1.86
CA GLU A 294 -16.41 -13.09 -0.65
C GLU A 294 -15.98 -12.32 0.60
N VAL A 295 -14.93 -11.46 0.49
CA VAL A 295 -14.51 -10.61 1.60
C VAL A 295 -15.59 -9.58 1.95
N TYR A 296 -16.20 -8.92 0.96
CA TYR A 296 -17.27 -7.95 1.18
C TYR A 296 -18.51 -8.59 1.81
N ASP A 297 -18.94 -9.75 1.32
CA ASP A 297 -20.07 -10.49 1.88
C ASP A 297 -19.81 -10.94 3.32
N ARG A 298 -18.59 -11.34 3.61
CA ARG A 298 -18.18 -11.68 4.97
C ARG A 298 -18.31 -10.48 5.90
N LEU A 299 -17.84 -9.29 5.50
CA LEU A 299 -18.00 -8.08 6.31
C LEU A 299 -19.47 -7.74 6.55
N LEU A 300 -20.29 -7.81 5.49
CA LEU A 300 -21.75 -7.58 5.59
C LEU A 300 -22.45 -8.56 6.53
N SER A 301 -21.96 -9.80 6.63
CA SER A 301 -22.54 -10.83 7.50
C SER A 301 -22.05 -10.77 8.94
N GLU A 302 -20.81 -10.34 9.17
CA GLU A 302 -20.19 -10.36 10.50
C GLU A 302 -20.32 -9.04 11.26
N PHE A 303 -20.55 -7.90 10.57
CA PHE A 303 -20.70 -6.57 11.18
C PHE A 303 -22.08 -5.96 10.86
N SER A 304 -22.52 -5.14 11.79
CA SER A 304 -23.64 -4.21 11.57
C SER A 304 -23.12 -2.86 11.04
N ALA A 305 -23.89 -2.19 10.18
CA ALA A 305 -23.50 -0.89 9.63
C ALA A 305 -23.15 0.16 10.70
N ASN A 306 -23.83 0.10 11.85
CA ASN A 306 -23.57 1.01 12.97
C ASN A 306 -22.25 0.75 13.71
N GLU A 307 -21.57 -0.37 13.49
CA GLU A 307 -20.26 -0.66 14.04
C GLU A 307 -19.15 -0.10 13.15
N VAL A 308 -19.45 0.15 11.86
CA VAL A 308 -18.48 0.52 10.83
C VAL A 308 -18.63 2.01 10.49
N ALA A 309 -17.57 2.78 10.72
CA ALA A 309 -17.55 4.20 10.42
C ALA A 309 -17.25 4.50 8.95
N LEU A 310 -16.37 3.71 8.34
CA LEU A 310 -15.88 3.96 6.98
C LEU A 310 -15.51 2.69 6.23
N ILE A 311 -15.62 2.79 4.90
CA ILE A 311 -14.97 1.89 3.95
C ILE A 311 -14.29 2.74 2.88
N SER A 312 -13.04 2.45 2.58
CA SER A 312 -12.32 3.17 1.54
C SER A 312 -11.66 2.25 0.53
N PHE A 313 -11.59 2.71 -0.70
CA PHE A 313 -11.02 1.98 -1.82
C PHE A 313 -9.83 2.73 -2.43
N GLY A 314 -8.85 1.99 -2.88
CA GLY A 314 -7.72 2.50 -3.64
C GLY A 314 -7.07 1.36 -4.42
N THR A 315 -6.38 1.68 -5.50
CA THR A 315 -5.68 0.69 -6.31
C THR A 315 -4.17 0.80 -6.17
N LEU A 316 -3.45 -0.14 -6.81
CA LEU A 316 -1.99 -0.08 -6.88
C LEU A 316 -1.53 1.21 -7.56
N THR A 317 -0.65 1.90 -6.87
CA THR A 317 0.01 3.11 -7.38
C THR A 317 1.48 3.08 -7.00
N PHE A 318 2.35 3.05 -8.00
CA PHE A 318 3.79 2.91 -7.81
C PHE A 318 4.54 4.19 -8.16
N ILE A 319 5.50 4.56 -7.32
CA ILE A 319 6.56 5.49 -7.68
C ILE A 319 7.78 4.70 -8.17
N LYS A 320 8.60 5.30 -9.04
CA LYS A 320 9.79 4.65 -9.62
C LYS A 320 10.75 4.03 -8.59
N PRO A 321 11.02 4.65 -7.42
CA PRO A 321 11.87 4.04 -6.39
C PRO A 321 11.33 2.70 -5.86
N VAL A 322 10.01 2.56 -5.69
CA VAL A 322 9.38 1.30 -5.22
C VAL A 322 9.57 0.19 -6.25
N ILE A 323 9.33 0.46 -7.54
CA ILE A 323 9.55 -0.53 -8.61
C ILE A 323 11.03 -0.97 -8.66
N LYS A 324 11.96 -0.02 -8.51
CA LYS A 324 13.39 -0.33 -8.45
C LYS A 324 13.73 -1.23 -7.27
N GLN A 325 13.17 -0.93 -6.10
CA GLN A 325 13.39 -1.70 -4.88
C GLN A 325 12.79 -3.12 -4.98
N LEU A 326 11.60 -3.25 -5.57
CA LEU A 326 10.99 -4.56 -5.82
C LEU A 326 11.91 -5.45 -6.66
N ARG A 327 12.49 -4.93 -7.74
CA ARG A 327 13.45 -5.66 -8.57
C ARG A 327 14.72 -6.05 -7.82
N ASP A 328 15.08 -5.31 -6.79
CA ASP A 328 16.26 -5.58 -5.96
C ASP A 328 16.03 -6.64 -4.87
N ARG A 329 14.80 -7.06 -4.61
CA ARG A 329 14.46 -8.08 -3.61
C ARG A 329 14.94 -9.47 -3.99
N GLU A 330 15.13 -10.34 -2.98
CA GLU A 330 15.54 -11.74 -3.19
C GLU A 330 14.34 -12.66 -3.46
N PHE A 331 13.14 -12.29 -3.04
CA PHE A 331 11.93 -13.09 -3.24
C PHE A 331 11.08 -12.57 -4.40
N ARG A 332 10.32 -13.47 -5.00
CA ARG A 332 9.45 -13.18 -6.14
C ARG A 332 8.18 -12.43 -5.72
N SER A 333 7.67 -11.59 -6.61
CA SER A 333 6.39 -10.90 -6.48
C SER A 333 5.79 -10.67 -7.86
N LYS A 334 4.51 -10.88 -7.99
CA LYS A 334 3.75 -10.57 -9.21
C LYS A 334 3.09 -9.18 -9.18
N ILE A 335 3.26 -8.42 -8.11
CA ILE A 335 2.53 -7.18 -7.88
C ILE A 335 2.73 -6.11 -8.96
N THR A 336 3.84 -6.17 -9.71
CA THR A 336 4.12 -5.26 -10.83
C THR A 336 3.73 -5.84 -12.20
N GLN A 337 3.19 -7.07 -12.25
CA GLN A 337 2.63 -7.66 -13.47
C GLN A 337 1.22 -7.10 -13.71
N MET A 338 1.16 -5.90 -14.22
CA MET A 338 -0.09 -5.19 -14.49
C MET A 338 0.11 -4.16 -15.60
N PRO A 339 -0.92 -3.81 -16.37
CA PRO A 339 -0.84 -2.70 -17.30
C PRO A 339 -0.64 -1.40 -16.51
N PHE A 340 0.33 -0.58 -16.94
CA PHE A 340 0.62 0.71 -16.32
C PHE A 340 0.14 1.87 -17.18
N GLU A 341 -0.61 2.77 -16.56
CA GLU A 341 -0.87 4.11 -17.07
C GLU A 341 -0.26 5.17 -16.15
N ASP A 342 0.02 6.34 -16.73
CA ASP A 342 0.52 7.47 -15.95
C ASP A 342 -0.60 8.09 -15.11
N ALA A 343 -0.40 8.09 -13.80
CA ALA A 343 -1.27 8.72 -12.82
C ALA A 343 -0.53 9.87 -12.15
N SER A 344 -0.41 11.01 -12.82
CA SER A 344 0.30 12.20 -12.33
C SER A 344 1.75 11.92 -11.93
N GLY A 345 2.51 11.26 -12.81
CA GLY A 345 3.92 10.89 -12.62
C GLY A 345 4.14 9.63 -11.80
N LYS A 346 3.08 8.95 -11.39
CA LYS A 346 3.07 7.62 -10.78
C LYS A 346 2.55 6.60 -11.79
N SER A 347 2.78 5.32 -11.57
CA SER A 347 2.25 4.23 -12.39
C SER A 347 1.08 3.56 -11.68
N SER A 348 -0.07 3.45 -12.32
CA SER A 348 -1.27 2.83 -11.77
C SER A 348 -2.01 2.04 -12.84
N TYR A 349 -3.13 1.39 -12.51
CA TYR A 349 -4.00 0.74 -13.49
C TYR A 349 -4.64 1.73 -14.45
N PRO A 350 -5.00 1.28 -15.68
CA PRO A 350 -5.91 2.00 -16.56
C PRO A 350 -7.25 2.32 -15.89
N ASP A 351 -7.85 3.43 -16.28
CA ASP A 351 -9.13 3.90 -15.74
C ASP A 351 -10.27 2.90 -15.87
N SER A 352 -10.29 2.10 -16.95
CA SER A 352 -11.31 1.06 -17.16
C SER A 352 -11.25 -0.02 -16.07
N ILE A 353 -10.06 -0.46 -15.71
CA ILE A 353 -9.83 -1.47 -14.66
C ILE A 353 -10.20 -0.88 -13.29
N LYS A 354 -9.74 0.33 -13.00
CA LYS A 354 -10.09 1.03 -11.75
C LYS A 354 -11.61 1.18 -11.59
N GLN A 355 -12.31 1.58 -12.65
CA GLN A 355 -13.76 1.75 -12.63
C GLN A 355 -14.47 0.43 -12.32
N GLU A 356 -14.03 -0.67 -12.94
CA GLU A 356 -14.59 -1.99 -12.66
C GLU A 356 -14.40 -2.39 -11.20
N MET A 357 -13.15 -2.27 -10.69
CA MET A 357 -12.81 -2.58 -9.29
C MET A 357 -13.66 -1.80 -8.29
N PHE A 358 -13.69 -0.48 -8.44
CA PHE A 358 -14.36 0.38 -7.48
C PHE A 358 -15.87 0.26 -7.54
N LYS A 359 -16.43 0.15 -8.74
CA LYS A 359 -17.87 -0.04 -8.91
C LYS A 359 -18.33 -1.36 -8.33
N HIS A 360 -17.60 -2.46 -8.62
CA HIS A 360 -17.86 -3.76 -8.04
C HIS A 360 -17.80 -3.73 -6.50
N ALA A 361 -16.78 -3.09 -5.93
CA ALA A 361 -16.64 -2.96 -4.48
C ALA A 361 -17.81 -2.14 -3.89
N TYR A 362 -18.09 -0.96 -4.42
CA TYR A 362 -19.14 -0.09 -3.91
C TYR A 362 -20.53 -0.74 -4.00
N GLU A 363 -20.88 -1.31 -5.14
CA GLU A 363 -22.17 -2.00 -5.33
C GLU A 363 -22.34 -3.19 -4.37
N SER A 364 -21.26 -3.88 -4.03
CA SER A 364 -21.29 -4.97 -3.04
C SER A 364 -21.73 -4.51 -1.65
N PHE A 365 -21.36 -3.28 -1.27
CA PHE A 365 -21.75 -2.68 0.02
C PHE A 365 -23.07 -1.88 -0.03
N LYS A 366 -23.91 -2.07 -1.04
CA LYS A 366 -25.18 -1.37 -1.18
C LYS A 366 -26.06 -1.34 0.11
N PRO A 367 -26.12 -2.40 0.92
CA PRO A 367 -26.86 -2.35 2.19
C PRO A 367 -26.36 -1.27 3.18
N TRP A 368 -25.10 -0.85 3.08
CA TRP A 368 -24.46 0.09 4.02
C TRP A 368 -24.32 1.51 3.48
N HIS A 369 -24.76 1.81 2.25
CA HIS A 369 -24.56 3.14 1.63
C HIS A 369 -25.13 4.32 2.40
N LYS A 370 -26.15 4.10 3.25
CA LYS A 370 -26.81 5.16 4.02
C LYS A 370 -26.14 5.44 5.37
N ASP A 371 -25.39 4.47 5.90
CA ASP A 371 -24.95 4.47 7.29
C ASP A 371 -23.42 4.53 7.43
N VAL A 372 -22.69 4.06 6.43
CA VAL A 372 -21.22 3.99 6.40
C VAL A 372 -20.67 5.01 5.41
N PHE A 373 -19.57 5.65 5.75
CA PHE A 373 -18.91 6.61 4.85
C PHE A 373 -18.01 5.88 3.86
N PHE A 374 -18.22 6.12 2.56
CA PHE A 374 -17.42 5.55 1.47
C PHE A 374 -16.58 6.62 0.79
N TYR A 375 -15.31 6.28 0.47
CA TYR A 375 -14.47 7.18 -0.29
C TYR A 375 -13.39 6.46 -1.10
N LEU A 376 -12.87 7.16 -2.14
CA LEU A 376 -11.69 6.74 -2.89
C LEU A 376 -10.45 7.44 -2.34
N CYS A 377 -9.36 6.69 -2.21
CA CYS A 377 -8.07 7.23 -1.80
C CYS A 377 -7.14 7.35 -3.00
N MET A 378 -6.53 8.51 -3.18
CA MET A 378 -5.56 8.83 -4.25
C MET A 378 -6.12 8.75 -5.68
N GLU A 379 -7.41 8.85 -5.87
CA GLU A 379 -8.04 8.75 -7.19
C GLU A 379 -8.48 10.11 -7.74
N GLU A 380 -8.44 10.23 -9.07
CA GLU A 380 -8.84 11.44 -9.78
C GLU A 380 -10.35 11.72 -9.64
N HIS A 381 -10.72 12.99 -9.77
CA HIS A 381 -12.10 13.46 -9.59
C HIS A 381 -13.13 12.68 -10.41
N GLN A 382 -12.81 12.35 -11.67
CA GLN A 382 -13.70 11.62 -12.57
C GLN A 382 -14.02 10.20 -12.08
N MET A 383 -13.09 9.57 -11.35
CA MET A 383 -13.30 8.24 -10.83
C MET A 383 -14.38 8.20 -9.73
N TRP A 384 -14.52 9.31 -8.97
CA TRP A 384 -15.57 9.45 -7.97
C TRP A 384 -16.97 9.43 -8.60
N ASP A 385 -17.19 10.23 -9.66
CA ASP A 385 -18.47 10.24 -10.39
C ASP A 385 -18.76 8.87 -10.99
N LYS A 386 -17.76 8.21 -11.58
CA LYS A 386 -17.90 6.89 -12.19
C LYS A 386 -18.21 5.79 -11.18
N THR A 387 -17.73 5.94 -9.94
CA THR A 387 -17.91 4.94 -8.86
C THR A 387 -19.17 5.18 -8.05
N PHE A 388 -19.32 6.39 -7.51
CA PHE A 388 -20.35 6.73 -6.53
C PHE A 388 -21.57 7.45 -7.12
N GLY A 389 -21.45 8.00 -8.33
CA GLY A 389 -22.45 8.89 -8.93
C GLY A 389 -22.43 10.30 -8.34
N TYR A 390 -21.42 10.65 -7.55
CA TYR A 390 -21.18 11.97 -7.00
C TYR A 390 -19.69 12.25 -6.82
N ASN A 391 -19.37 13.52 -6.63
CA ASN A 391 -18.03 14.02 -6.34
C ASN A 391 -18.11 15.20 -5.38
N TYR A 392 -16.97 15.61 -4.81
CA TYR A 392 -16.84 16.82 -4.02
C TYR A 392 -16.18 17.93 -4.84
N SER A 393 -16.63 19.18 -4.66
CA SER A 393 -16.06 20.30 -5.43
C SER A 393 -14.62 20.61 -5.04
N THR A 394 -14.30 20.49 -3.75
CA THR A 394 -12.95 20.73 -3.21
C THR A 394 -12.54 19.61 -2.24
N ASN A 395 -11.25 19.54 -1.92
CA ASN A 395 -10.76 18.65 -0.86
C ASN A 395 -11.36 19.00 0.49
N ASN A 396 -11.58 20.29 0.76
CA ASN A 396 -12.20 20.73 2.01
C ASN A 396 -13.68 20.33 2.09
N ASP A 397 -14.41 20.25 0.96
CA ASP A 397 -15.78 19.73 0.96
C ASP A 397 -15.80 18.23 1.27
N PHE A 398 -14.86 17.49 0.73
CA PHE A 398 -14.68 16.07 1.04
C PHE A 398 -14.32 15.88 2.52
N GLU A 399 -13.31 16.60 3.02
CA GLU A 399 -12.89 16.54 4.43
C GLU A 399 -14.06 16.84 5.37
N ARG A 400 -14.83 17.90 5.10
CA ARG A 400 -16.02 18.26 5.90
C ARG A 400 -17.08 17.16 5.92
N ALA A 401 -17.39 16.58 4.77
CA ALA A 401 -18.34 15.47 4.68
C ALA A 401 -17.87 14.25 5.47
N MET A 402 -16.61 13.91 5.35
CA MET A 402 -15.97 12.80 6.07
C MET A 402 -15.98 13.04 7.58
N LEU A 403 -15.51 14.19 8.04
CA LEU A 403 -15.48 14.55 9.47
C LEU A 403 -16.88 14.56 10.09
N SER A 404 -17.86 15.12 9.38
CA SER A 404 -19.26 15.13 9.85
C SER A 404 -19.82 13.72 9.99
N SER A 405 -19.52 12.82 9.03
CA SER A 405 -19.95 11.42 9.10
C SER A 405 -19.27 10.67 10.24
N TYR A 406 -17.98 10.86 10.44
CA TYR A 406 -17.23 10.20 11.51
C TYR A 406 -17.68 10.69 12.89
N ALA A 407 -17.84 12.01 13.07
CA ALA A 407 -18.32 12.58 14.32
C ALA A 407 -19.72 12.04 14.69
N LYS A 408 -20.63 11.96 13.71
CA LYS A 408 -21.94 11.31 13.88
C LYS A 408 -21.82 9.84 14.29
N SER A 409 -20.95 9.07 13.63
CA SER A 409 -20.71 7.65 13.93
C SER A 409 -20.16 7.45 15.34
N LEU A 410 -19.24 8.31 15.78
CA LEU A 410 -18.61 8.29 17.10
C LEU A 410 -19.44 8.96 18.20
N ASN A 411 -20.55 9.58 17.84
CA ASN A 411 -21.37 10.38 18.76
C ASN A 411 -20.58 11.47 19.50
N ILE A 412 -19.75 12.20 18.76
CA ILE A 412 -18.97 13.36 19.21
C ILE A 412 -19.45 14.64 18.52
N GLU A 413 -19.19 15.79 19.14
CA GLU A 413 -19.54 17.08 18.55
C GLU A 413 -18.68 17.37 17.32
N TYR A 414 -19.32 17.79 16.22
CA TYR A 414 -18.64 18.24 15.01
C TYR A 414 -18.50 19.76 15.00
N MET A 415 -17.28 20.25 14.97
CA MET A 415 -16.94 21.67 14.95
C MET A 415 -16.24 22.00 13.62
N ILE A 416 -16.69 23.08 12.98
CA ILE A 416 -16.21 23.52 11.64
C ILE A 416 -15.04 24.47 11.77
#